data_28732c6937565679be349e15a096d4ac
#
_entry.id   28732c6937565679be349e15a096d4ac
#
_cell.length_a   1.000
_cell.length_b   1.000
_cell.length_c   1.000
_cell.angle_alpha   90.00
_cell.angle_beta   90.00
_cell.angle_gamma   90.00
#
_symmetry.space_group_name_H-M   'P 1'
#
loop_
_entity.id
_entity.type
_entity.pdbx_description
1 polymer ?
#
loop_
_entity_poly.entity_id
_entity_poly.type
_entity_poly.pdbx_seq_one_letter_code
_entity_poly.pdbx_strand_id
1 'polypeptide(L)'
;MLMRNAIALLLTAALSVGAASELRFSVRSDPKTFNPLLVEDEVSGAIRYLTGGVLIRMNRYTQELEGELATKWKISEDGRRIDFELRRGVRFSDGSAFTCADVAYTMHQLMDPALHSPVADAFRSGPGDVETRCPTPYTATVRFPAPVAALAAQFDEVAMLSNTAKKESAVLGPFELGEYKPGVSILLRRNPNYWKRDANGRALPYLDSIRLDIQQNRELELLRFRRGELDLINKLDPEMYDRLAGEMPHAVVDSGPSLDWETVFFNQVDTAPLPEYKRRWFRTADFRRAISEAIRRDDIVRIVYHGHARPAVGPVSVANHFWLNAALKPPSGSDTAALAMLARAGFHRSGGGLVDGSGNKVEFSMITNAGNKLHERMLAMIQQDLARLGIQLNVVTLDFPSLIERISRSYNYEAVLMAFTNVDLDPSSQMNIWMSSAANHQWNPNQKTPATAWEAEIDKWMQAQNASQDPKKRKADFDRLQQIVADQAPMIFLVNPNALSAVGPGVKNASPAAVFPQAYWNAERLEVSGTLVSRR
;
A
#
# COMPACT_ATOMS: atom_id res chain seq x y z
N MET A 1 -81.90 -10.33 -30.00
CA MET A 1 -80.79 -9.51 -30.53
C MET A 1 -79.85 -9.19 -29.37
N LEU A 2 -78.86 -10.02 -29.19
CA LEU A 2 -77.93 -9.98 -28.04
C LEU A 2 -76.58 -9.45 -28.53
N MET A 3 -76.15 -8.25 -28.08
CA MET A 3 -74.82 -7.71 -28.29
C MET A 3 -73.93 -8.22 -27.17
N ARG A 4 -72.92 -8.99 -27.53
CA ARG A 4 -71.81 -9.41 -26.62
C ARG A 4 -70.69 -8.35 -26.66
N ASN A 5 -70.53 -7.64 -25.58
CA ASN A 5 -69.35 -6.79 -25.36
C ASN A 5 -68.15 -7.67 -24.94
N ALA A 6 -67.10 -7.72 -25.76
CA ALA A 6 -65.81 -8.30 -25.44
C ALA A 6 -64.96 -7.19 -24.88
N ILE A 7 -64.64 -7.27 -23.57
CA ILE A 7 -63.65 -6.42 -22.90
C ILE A 7 -62.27 -7.08 -23.12
N ALA A 8 -61.45 -6.43 -23.93
CA ALA A 8 -60.02 -6.81 -24.07
C ALA A 8 -59.21 -6.26 -22.89
N LEU A 9 -58.74 -7.14 -22.03
CA LEU A 9 -57.77 -6.80 -20.97
C LEU A 9 -56.38 -6.64 -21.59
N LEU A 10 -55.90 -5.42 -21.74
CA LEU A 10 -54.49 -5.12 -22.05
C LEU A 10 -53.68 -5.28 -20.78
N LEU A 11 -52.93 -6.39 -20.69
CA LEU A 11 -51.85 -6.56 -19.69
C LEU A 11 -50.67 -5.66 -20.10
N THR A 12 -50.55 -4.50 -19.51
CA THR A 12 -49.33 -3.69 -19.55
C THR A 12 -48.30 -4.33 -18.62
N ALA A 13 -47.34 -5.09 -19.18
CA ALA A 13 -46.15 -5.49 -18.50
C ALA A 13 -45.31 -4.23 -18.21
N ALA A 14 -45.42 -3.71 -17.00
CA ALA A 14 -44.52 -2.68 -16.52
C ALA A 14 -43.11 -3.31 -16.42
N LEU A 15 -42.28 -3.03 -17.43
CA LEU A 15 -40.84 -3.21 -17.32
C LEU A 15 -40.36 -2.27 -16.18
N SER A 16 -40.20 -2.82 -15.00
CA SER A 16 -39.44 -2.14 -13.94
C SER A 16 -38.02 -1.97 -14.44
N VAL A 17 -37.70 -0.80 -15.00
CA VAL A 17 -36.33 -0.36 -15.17
C VAL A 17 -35.77 -0.25 -13.75
N GLY A 18 -35.11 -1.31 -13.29
CA GLY A 18 -34.36 -1.28 -12.01
C GLY A 18 -33.41 -0.10 -12.04
N ALA A 19 -33.44 0.74 -11.01
CA ALA A 19 -32.44 1.80 -10.88
C ALA A 19 -31.05 1.18 -11.00
N ALA A 20 -30.19 1.76 -11.87
CA ALA A 20 -28.85 1.29 -12.08
C ALA A 20 -28.11 1.25 -10.74
N SER A 21 -27.49 0.12 -10.42
CA SER A 21 -26.77 -0.06 -9.15
C SER A 21 -25.38 0.56 -9.27
N GLU A 22 -25.20 1.75 -8.71
CA GLU A 22 -23.95 2.49 -8.69
C GLU A 22 -23.38 2.54 -7.28
N LEU A 23 -22.11 2.11 -7.13
CA LEU A 23 -21.32 2.31 -5.90
C LEU A 23 -20.57 3.65 -6.00
N ARG A 24 -20.67 4.50 -4.99
CA ARG A 24 -20.05 5.83 -4.97
C ARG A 24 -19.09 5.97 -3.79
N PHE A 25 -17.86 6.33 -4.08
CA PHE A 25 -16.88 6.71 -3.05
C PHE A 25 -15.92 7.77 -3.59
N SER A 26 -15.14 8.38 -2.72
CA SER A 26 -14.21 9.42 -3.10
C SER A 26 -12.76 8.93 -3.16
N VAL A 27 -11.98 9.60 -4.01
CA VAL A 27 -10.52 9.51 -4.10
C VAL A 27 -9.91 10.91 -3.94
N ARG A 28 -8.63 10.98 -3.56
CA ARG A 28 -7.97 12.24 -3.16
C ARG A 28 -7.51 13.13 -4.30
N SER A 29 -7.21 12.54 -5.45
CA SER A 29 -6.62 13.22 -6.60
C SER A 29 -7.04 12.58 -7.90
N ASP A 30 -6.71 13.21 -9.01
CA ASP A 30 -6.72 12.57 -10.31
C ASP A 30 -5.71 11.41 -10.35
N PRO A 31 -5.97 10.36 -11.14
CA PRO A 31 -4.98 9.32 -11.40
C PRO A 31 -3.82 9.92 -12.21
N LYS A 32 -2.59 9.53 -11.89
CA LYS A 32 -1.43 9.90 -12.70
C LYS A 32 -1.42 9.19 -14.05
N THR A 33 -1.99 7.99 -14.09
CA THR A 33 -2.03 7.16 -15.31
C THR A 33 -3.21 6.22 -15.32
N PHE A 34 -3.67 5.86 -16.52
CA PHE A 34 -4.57 4.73 -16.76
C PHE A 34 -3.84 3.51 -17.31
N ASN A 35 -2.54 3.63 -17.63
CA ASN A 35 -1.73 2.49 -18.02
C ASN A 35 -1.42 1.61 -16.78
N PRO A 36 -1.93 0.37 -16.72
CA PRO A 36 -1.79 -0.46 -15.53
C PRO A 36 -0.34 -0.91 -15.24
N LEU A 37 0.57 -0.77 -16.21
CA LEU A 37 1.98 -1.08 -16.03
C LEU A 37 2.82 0.10 -15.48
N LEU A 38 2.22 1.31 -15.36
CA LEU A 38 2.88 2.54 -14.91
C LEU A 38 2.35 3.07 -13.58
N VAL A 39 1.71 2.22 -12.79
CA VAL A 39 1.06 2.62 -11.54
C VAL A 39 2.08 2.90 -10.45
N GLU A 40 2.03 4.13 -9.90
CA GLU A 40 2.86 4.60 -8.78
C GLU A 40 2.05 5.29 -7.67
N ASP A 41 0.75 5.55 -7.90
CA ASP A 41 -0.10 6.26 -6.96
C ASP A 41 -1.36 5.45 -6.60
N GLU A 42 -1.97 5.78 -5.45
CA GLU A 42 -3.11 5.05 -4.90
C GLU A 42 -4.32 5.06 -5.84
N VAL A 43 -4.58 6.18 -6.54
CA VAL A 43 -5.78 6.31 -7.39
C VAL A 43 -5.62 5.51 -8.69
N SER A 44 -4.44 5.60 -9.33
CA SER A 44 -4.10 4.73 -10.48
C SER A 44 -4.13 3.25 -10.09
N GLY A 45 -3.67 2.92 -8.86
CA GLY A 45 -3.73 1.58 -8.28
C GLY A 45 -5.16 1.09 -8.07
N ALA A 46 -6.06 1.94 -7.58
CA ALA A 46 -7.47 1.64 -7.43
C ALA A 46 -8.14 1.31 -8.77
N ILE A 47 -7.86 2.12 -9.79
CA ILE A 47 -8.38 1.89 -11.16
C ILE A 47 -7.85 0.57 -11.72
N ARG A 48 -6.54 0.33 -11.64
CA ARG A 48 -5.93 -0.94 -12.05
C ARG A 48 -6.59 -2.13 -11.34
N TYR A 49 -6.82 -2.04 -10.03
CA TYR A 49 -7.45 -3.10 -9.26
C TYR A 49 -8.88 -3.42 -9.73
N LEU A 50 -9.67 -2.38 -10.03
CA LEU A 50 -11.06 -2.51 -10.44
C LEU A 50 -11.23 -2.90 -11.92
N THR A 51 -10.26 -2.57 -12.78
CA THR A 51 -10.36 -2.80 -14.23
C THR A 51 -9.44 -3.90 -14.73
N GLY A 52 -8.32 -4.17 -14.04
CA GLY A 52 -7.31 -5.11 -14.47
C GLY A 52 -7.68 -6.56 -14.19
N GLY A 53 -7.47 -7.44 -15.17
CA GLY A 53 -7.45 -8.88 -14.94
C GLY A 53 -6.01 -9.36 -14.74
N VAL A 54 -5.78 -10.15 -13.70
CA VAL A 54 -4.47 -10.68 -13.31
C VAL A 54 -4.43 -12.19 -13.42
N LEU A 55 -3.25 -12.80 -13.53
CA LEU A 55 -3.14 -14.26 -13.57
C LEU A 55 -3.44 -14.90 -12.22
N ILE A 56 -2.92 -14.32 -11.17
CA ILE A 56 -3.08 -14.74 -9.76
C ILE A 56 -3.53 -13.51 -8.98
N ARG A 57 -4.43 -13.70 -8.04
CA ARG A 57 -4.94 -12.64 -7.14
C ARG A 57 -4.65 -13.00 -5.69
N MET A 58 -4.19 -12.06 -4.89
CA MET A 58 -4.18 -12.21 -3.44
C MET A 58 -5.57 -11.87 -2.89
N ASN A 59 -6.17 -12.79 -2.15
CA ASN A 59 -7.36 -12.51 -1.36
C ASN A 59 -6.99 -11.57 -0.21
N ARG A 60 -7.57 -10.38 -0.17
CA ARG A 60 -7.18 -9.34 0.80
C ARG A 60 -7.59 -9.67 2.24
N TYR A 61 -8.55 -10.57 2.41
CA TYR A 61 -9.04 -11.00 3.72
C TYR A 61 -8.22 -12.17 4.28
N THR A 62 -8.02 -13.25 3.47
CA THR A 62 -7.27 -14.44 3.91
C THR A 62 -5.77 -14.30 3.71
N GLN A 63 -5.31 -13.37 2.87
CA GLN A 63 -3.92 -13.17 2.43
C GLN A 63 -3.35 -14.37 1.64
N GLU A 64 -4.21 -15.23 1.12
CA GLU A 64 -3.84 -16.38 0.29
C GLU A 64 -3.89 -16.04 -1.21
N LEU A 65 -3.05 -16.71 -1.99
CA LEU A 65 -3.06 -16.56 -3.45
C LEU A 65 -4.15 -17.44 -4.06
N GLU A 66 -4.97 -16.83 -4.91
CA GLU A 66 -6.07 -17.47 -5.63
C GLU A 66 -5.85 -17.38 -7.14
N GLY A 67 -6.27 -18.44 -7.87
CA GLY A 67 -6.23 -18.42 -9.33
C GLY A 67 -7.31 -17.54 -9.93
N GLU A 68 -6.90 -16.55 -10.74
CA GLU A 68 -7.79 -15.67 -11.51
C GLU A 68 -7.85 -16.08 -12.98
N LEU A 69 -7.08 -15.41 -13.85
CA LEU A 69 -6.96 -15.80 -15.26
C LEU A 69 -6.15 -17.09 -15.45
N ALA A 70 -5.26 -17.43 -14.51
CA ALA A 70 -4.67 -18.75 -14.40
C ALA A 70 -5.49 -19.61 -13.43
N THR A 71 -5.83 -20.84 -13.85
CA THR A 71 -6.53 -21.83 -13.01
C THR A 71 -5.58 -22.60 -12.13
N LYS A 72 -4.30 -22.74 -12.58
CA LYS A 72 -3.21 -23.37 -11.85
C LYS A 72 -1.89 -22.74 -12.26
N TRP A 73 -0.91 -22.85 -11.38
CA TRP A 73 0.48 -22.46 -11.67
C TRP A 73 1.46 -23.39 -10.96
N LYS A 74 2.67 -23.45 -11.50
CA LYS A 74 3.78 -24.20 -10.90
C LYS A 74 5.08 -23.43 -11.09
N ILE A 75 5.80 -23.20 -10.00
CA ILE A 75 7.14 -22.60 -10.02
C ILE A 75 8.17 -23.73 -10.11
N SER A 76 9.23 -23.57 -10.92
CA SER A 76 10.36 -24.50 -10.97
C SER A 76 11.18 -24.43 -9.67
N GLU A 77 11.88 -25.52 -9.34
CA GLU A 77 12.70 -25.61 -8.11
C GLU A 77 13.79 -24.53 -8.04
N ASP A 78 14.32 -24.11 -9.19
CA ASP A 78 15.32 -23.05 -9.29
C ASP A 78 14.74 -21.62 -9.20
N GLY A 79 13.41 -21.49 -9.08
CA GLY A 79 12.72 -20.20 -8.98
C GLY A 79 12.79 -19.30 -10.22
N ARG A 80 13.25 -19.85 -11.36
CA ARG A 80 13.45 -19.08 -12.60
C ARG A 80 12.33 -19.24 -13.61
N ARG A 81 11.34 -20.07 -13.33
CA ARG A 81 10.26 -20.35 -14.26
C ARG A 81 8.95 -20.49 -13.52
N ILE A 82 7.89 -19.96 -14.12
CA ILE A 82 6.52 -20.23 -13.72
C ILE A 82 5.71 -20.68 -14.93
N ASP A 83 4.99 -21.79 -14.76
CA ASP A 83 4.11 -22.37 -15.75
C ASP A 83 2.67 -22.12 -15.34
N PHE A 84 1.81 -21.65 -16.25
CA PHE A 84 0.41 -21.34 -16.02
C PHE A 84 -0.52 -22.19 -16.89
N GLU A 85 -1.59 -22.70 -16.32
CA GLU A 85 -2.77 -23.16 -17.04
C GLU A 85 -3.80 -22.00 -17.08
N LEU A 86 -4.07 -21.46 -18.26
CA LEU A 86 -4.95 -20.30 -18.43
C LEU A 86 -6.42 -20.72 -18.51
N ARG A 87 -7.29 -19.87 -18.00
CA ARG A 87 -8.74 -20.02 -18.06
C ARG A 87 -9.23 -19.89 -19.50
N ARG A 88 -10.03 -20.85 -19.95
CA ARG A 88 -10.61 -20.86 -21.30
C ARG A 88 -11.88 -20.00 -21.35
N GLY A 89 -12.17 -19.44 -22.53
CA GLY A 89 -13.39 -18.70 -22.80
C GLY A 89 -13.45 -17.28 -22.21
N VAL A 90 -12.36 -16.79 -21.62
CA VAL A 90 -12.25 -15.41 -21.13
C VAL A 90 -12.12 -14.45 -22.31
N ARG A 91 -12.77 -13.31 -22.20
CA ARG A 91 -12.73 -12.23 -23.19
C ARG A 91 -12.45 -10.89 -22.55
N PHE A 92 -11.74 -10.05 -23.26
CA PHE A 92 -11.61 -8.64 -22.94
C PHE A 92 -12.95 -7.90 -23.09
N SER A 93 -13.05 -6.71 -22.55
CA SER A 93 -14.26 -5.89 -22.58
C SER A 93 -14.71 -5.54 -24.02
N ASP A 94 -13.81 -5.54 -25.00
CA ASP A 94 -14.09 -5.36 -26.42
C ASP A 94 -14.49 -6.65 -27.16
N GLY A 95 -14.55 -7.78 -26.45
CA GLY A 95 -14.91 -9.11 -26.96
C GLY A 95 -13.75 -9.92 -27.54
N SER A 96 -12.52 -9.38 -27.64
CA SER A 96 -11.34 -10.15 -28.07
C SER A 96 -11.04 -11.26 -27.06
N ALA A 97 -10.52 -12.41 -27.55
CA ALA A 97 -10.24 -13.57 -26.69
C ALA A 97 -8.94 -13.38 -25.91
N PHE A 98 -8.94 -13.78 -24.64
CA PHE A 98 -7.73 -13.87 -23.84
C PHE A 98 -7.02 -15.21 -24.08
N THR A 99 -5.72 -15.15 -24.37
CA THR A 99 -4.87 -16.29 -24.63
C THR A 99 -3.45 -16.09 -24.09
N CYS A 100 -2.58 -17.09 -24.23
CA CYS A 100 -1.17 -16.97 -23.89
C CYS A 100 -0.45 -15.84 -24.68
N ALA A 101 -0.90 -15.51 -25.88
CA ALA A 101 -0.31 -14.42 -26.66
C ALA A 101 -0.42 -13.07 -25.93
N ASP A 102 -1.50 -12.86 -25.16
CA ASP A 102 -1.68 -11.66 -24.35
C ASP A 102 -0.76 -11.64 -23.13
N VAL A 103 -0.50 -12.82 -22.54
CA VAL A 103 0.52 -12.95 -21.47
C VAL A 103 1.91 -12.61 -22.01
N ALA A 104 2.28 -13.14 -23.18
CA ALA A 104 3.56 -12.87 -23.82
C ALA A 104 3.70 -11.38 -24.17
N TYR A 105 2.65 -10.79 -24.73
CA TYR A 105 2.61 -9.35 -25.03
C TYR A 105 2.76 -8.50 -23.77
N THR A 106 2.02 -8.83 -22.72
CA THR A 106 2.09 -8.10 -21.45
C THR A 106 3.48 -8.16 -20.83
N MET A 107 4.08 -9.35 -20.77
CA MET A 107 5.43 -9.51 -20.24
C MET A 107 6.47 -8.76 -21.09
N HIS A 108 6.34 -8.76 -22.40
CA HIS A 108 7.20 -8.00 -23.28
C HIS A 108 7.10 -6.48 -23.02
N GLN A 109 5.86 -5.94 -22.92
CA GLN A 109 5.65 -4.52 -22.60
C GLN A 109 6.16 -4.18 -21.19
N LEU A 110 5.88 -5.02 -20.20
CA LEU A 110 6.32 -4.83 -18.82
C LEU A 110 7.86 -4.73 -18.73
N MET A 111 8.56 -5.58 -19.44
CA MET A 111 10.03 -5.66 -19.39
C MET A 111 10.74 -4.71 -20.34
N ASP A 112 10.01 -3.96 -21.20
CA ASP A 112 10.59 -2.96 -22.09
C ASP A 112 11.28 -1.87 -21.26
N PRO A 113 12.62 -1.68 -21.41
CA PRO A 113 13.33 -0.62 -20.69
C PRO A 113 12.81 0.79 -21.01
N ALA A 114 12.26 1.01 -22.21
CA ALA A 114 11.74 2.32 -22.64
C ALA A 114 10.44 2.69 -21.89
N LEU A 115 9.70 1.72 -21.38
CA LEU A 115 8.48 1.96 -20.61
C LEU A 115 8.76 2.47 -19.19
N HIS A 116 9.94 2.16 -18.62
CA HIS A 116 10.30 2.48 -17.22
C HIS A 116 9.24 2.05 -16.21
N SER A 117 8.67 0.85 -16.41
CA SER A 117 7.61 0.34 -15.54
C SER A 117 8.12 0.09 -14.12
N PRO A 118 7.51 0.69 -13.09
CA PRO A 118 7.84 0.41 -11.68
C PRO A 118 7.45 -1.03 -11.27
N VAL A 119 6.43 -1.60 -11.91
CA VAL A 119 6.00 -2.99 -11.68
C VAL A 119 7.05 -3.99 -12.17
N ALA A 120 7.83 -3.63 -13.22
CA ALA A 120 8.88 -4.48 -13.77
C ALA A 120 10.03 -4.72 -12.80
N ASP A 121 10.28 -3.82 -11.85
CA ASP A 121 11.42 -3.91 -10.94
C ASP A 121 11.37 -5.18 -10.08
N ALA A 122 10.18 -5.63 -9.71
CA ALA A 122 9.97 -6.88 -8.98
C ALA A 122 10.39 -8.14 -9.77
N PHE A 123 10.42 -8.05 -11.12
CA PHE A 123 10.78 -9.14 -12.02
C PHE A 123 12.22 -9.06 -12.55
N ARG A 124 12.92 -7.94 -12.33
CA ARG A 124 14.31 -7.74 -12.74
C ARG A 124 15.27 -8.42 -11.77
N SER A 125 15.48 -9.70 -11.93
CA SER A 125 16.28 -10.54 -11.01
C SER A 125 17.72 -10.79 -11.45
N GLY A 126 18.22 -10.12 -12.50
CA GLY A 126 19.58 -10.26 -13.01
C GLY A 126 19.72 -9.87 -14.47
N PRO A 127 20.93 -9.93 -15.05
CA PRO A 127 21.16 -9.62 -16.46
C PRO A 127 20.54 -10.69 -17.37
N GLY A 128 19.87 -10.26 -18.43
CA GLY A 128 19.23 -11.12 -19.44
C GLY A 128 17.74 -10.84 -19.56
N ASP A 129 17.13 -11.43 -20.58
CA ASP A 129 15.74 -11.17 -20.95
C ASP A 129 14.78 -12.15 -20.26
N VAL A 130 13.57 -11.69 -20.02
CA VAL A 130 12.44 -12.52 -19.59
C VAL A 130 11.78 -13.10 -20.85
N GLU A 131 11.73 -14.43 -20.92
CA GLU A 131 11.14 -15.15 -22.04
C GLU A 131 9.74 -15.64 -21.68
N THR A 132 8.76 -15.41 -22.56
CA THR A 132 7.44 -16.02 -22.47
C THR A 132 7.21 -16.95 -23.65
N ARG A 133 6.84 -18.21 -23.35
CA ARG A 133 6.52 -19.24 -24.36
C ARG A 133 5.08 -19.68 -24.24
N CYS A 134 4.43 -19.89 -25.37
CA CYS A 134 3.05 -20.32 -25.49
C CYS A 134 2.97 -21.72 -26.13
N PRO A 135 3.14 -22.81 -25.34
CA PRO A 135 3.03 -24.16 -25.88
C PRO A 135 1.65 -24.43 -26.50
N THR A 136 0.61 -23.85 -25.93
CA THR A 136 -0.75 -23.85 -26.48
C THR A 136 -1.38 -22.46 -26.23
N PRO A 137 -2.53 -22.14 -26.83
CA PRO A 137 -3.24 -20.89 -26.54
C PRO A 137 -3.62 -20.69 -25.07
N TYR A 138 -3.63 -21.76 -24.26
CA TYR A 138 -4.06 -21.75 -22.86
C TYR A 138 -3.00 -22.25 -21.88
N THR A 139 -1.75 -22.30 -22.29
CA THR A 139 -0.60 -22.56 -21.40
C THR A 139 0.47 -21.53 -21.66
N ALA A 140 0.95 -20.91 -20.59
CA ALA A 140 2.01 -19.91 -20.64
C ALA A 140 3.17 -20.35 -19.74
N THR A 141 4.40 -20.24 -20.24
CA THR A 141 5.62 -20.43 -19.48
C THR A 141 6.40 -19.12 -19.49
N VAL A 142 6.64 -18.54 -18.32
CA VAL A 142 7.48 -17.35 -18.18
C VAL A 142 8.79 -17.76 -17.51
N ARG A 143 9.91 -17.44 -18.16
CA ARG A 143 11.27 -17.74 -17.68
C ARG A 143 12.06 -16.47 -17.43
N PHE A 144 12.75 -16.43 -16.30
CA PHE A 144 13.54 -15.30 -15.82
C PHE A 144 15.03 -15.65 -15.87
N PRO A 145 15.93 -14.64 -16.04
CA PRO A 145 17.38 -14.85 -16.09
C PRO A 145 17.95 -15.31 -14.74
N ALA A 146 17.32 -14.94 -13.62
CA ALA A 146 17.67 -15.38 -12.27
C ALA A 146 16.41 -15.71 -11.46
N PRO A 147 16.52 -16.33 -10.28
CA PRO A 147 15.39 -16.61 -9.40
C PRO A 147 14.63 -15.31 -9.02
N VAL A 148 13.30 -15.37 -9.04
CA VAL A 148 12.42 -14.30 -8.59
C VAL A 148 11.72 -14.75 -7.32
N ALA A 149 11.91 -13.98 -6.25
CA ALA A 149 11.24 -14.29 -4.98
C ALA A 149 9.74 -14.00 -5.08
N ALA A 150 8.95 -14.78 -4.34
CA ALA A 150 7.49 -14.64 -4.32
C ALA A 150 6.86 -14.57 -5.73
N LEU A 151 7.46 -15.24 -6.69
CA LEU A 151 7.15 -15.11 -8.12
C LEU A 151 5.65 -15.17 -8.43
N ALA A 152 4.90 -16.06 -7.77
CA ALA A 152 3.45 -16.13 -7.97
C ALA A 152 2.72 -14.87 -7.48
N ALA A 153 3.11 -14.31 -6.34
CA ALA A 153 2.49 -13.13 -5.76
C ALA A 153 2.70 -11.87 -6.63
N GLN A 154 3.85 -11.77 -7.33
CA GLN A 154 4.13 -10.64 -8.22
C GLN A 154 3.09 -10.50 -9.34
N PHE A 155 2.44 -11.58 -9.75
CA PHE A 155 1.40 -11.56 -10.78
C PHE A 155 0.05 -10.97 -10.31
N ASP A 156 -0.14 -10.66 -9.03
CA ASP A 156 -1.28 -9.87 -8.52
C ASP A 156 -1.23 -8.40 -8.97
N GLU A 157 -0.02 -7.91 -9.26
CA GLU A 157 0.21 -6.52 -9.67
C GLU A 157 0.23 -6.34 -11.20
N VAL A 158 0.27 -7.42 -11.98
CA VAL A 158 0.39 -7.38 -13.45
C VAL A 158 -0.96 -7.58 -14.11
N ALA A 159 -1.64 -6.49 -14.46
CA ALA A 159 -2.84 -6.55 -15.27
C ALA A 159 -2.51 -6.94 -16.72
N MET A 160 -3.17 -7.97 -17.23
CA MET A 160 -2.97 -8.48 -18.59
C MET A 160 -3.51 -7.52 -19.64
N LEU A 161 -2.69 -7.19 -20.63
CA LEU A 161 -3.00 -6.35 -21.79
C LEU A 161 -3.36 -7.23 -22.99
N SER A 162 -4.20 -6.74 -23.86
CA SER A 162 -4.52 -7.45 -25.09
C SER A 162 -3.52 -7.11 -26.20
N ASN A 163 -3.04 -8.15 -26.89
CA ASN A 163 -2.19 -7.99 -28.08
C ASN A 163 -3.00 -7.72 -29.38
N THR A 164 -4.31 -7.90 -29.33
CA THR A 164 -5.22 -7.81 -30.48
C THR A 164 -6.41 -6.91 -30.23
N ALA A 165 -6.41 -6.12 -29.13
CA ALA A 165 -7.53 -5.28 -28.78
C ALA A 165 -7.91 -4.30 -29.91
N LYS A 166 -9.19 -4.17 -30.13
CA LYS A 166 -9.78 -3.15 -31.01
C LYS A 166 -9.76 -1.75 -30.36
N LYS A 167 -9.62 -1.71 -29.03
CA LYS A 167 -9.53 -0.50 -28.20
C LYS A 167 -8.33 -0.66 -27.26
N GLU A 168 -7.46 0.34 -27.19
CA GLU A 168 -6.32 0.35 -26.24
C GLU A 168 -6.75 0.19 -24.78
N SER A 169 -7.99 0.57 -24.46
CA SER A 169 -8.56 0.48 -23.11
C SER A 169 -9.29 -0.84 -22.83
N ALA A 170 -9.12 -1.89 -23.66
CA ALA A 170 -9.75 -3.18 -23.43
C ALA A 170 -9.19 -3.86 -22.17
N VAL A 171 -10.06 -4.30 -21.26
CA VAL A 171 -9.70 -4.83 -19.93
C VAL A 171 -10.33 -6.20 -19.68
N LEU A 172 -9.76 -6.94 -18.72
CA LEU A 172 -10.25 -8.27 -18.29
C LEU A 172 -10.90 -8.26 -16.91
N GLY A 173 -10.83 -7.14 -16.19
CA GLY A 173 -11.40 -6.99 -14.86
C GLY A 173 -12.92 -6.77 -14.89
N PRO A 174 -13.54 -6.67 -13.69
CA PRO A 174 -15.00 -6.55 -13.55
C PRO A 174 -15.57 -5.25 -14.11
N PHE A 175 -14.77 -4.20 -14.21
CA PHE A 175 -15.20 -2.90 -14.72
C PHE A 175 -14.27 -2.40 -15.83
N GLU A 176 -14.76 -1.48 -16.65
CA GLU A 176 -14.00 -0.74 -17.66
C GLU A 176 -14.20 0.77 -17.50
N LEU A 177 -13.27 1.57 -17.99
CA LEU A 177 -13.37 3.03 -17.95
C LEU A 177 -14.54 3.50 -18.83
N GLY A 178 -15.54 4.12 -18.20
CA GLY A 178 -16.70 4.69 -18.88
C GLY A 178 -16.55 6.18 -19.18
N GLU A 179 -16.15 6.97 -18.19
CA GLU A 179 -15.95 8.41 -18.33
C GLU A 179 -14.89 8.90 -17.32
N TYR A 180 -14.10 9.86 -17.74
CA TYR A 180 -13.17 10.58 -16.86
C TYR A 180 -13.37 12.09 -17.03
N LYS A 181 -13.64 12.78 -15.92
CA LYS A 181 -13.73 14.23 -15.83
C LYS A 181 -12.63 14.72 -14.87
N PRO A 182 -11.52 15.24 -15.40
CA PRO A 182 -10.39 15.71 -14.58
C PRO A 182 -10.83 16.67 -13.46
N GLY A 183 -10.32 16.44 -12.25
CA GLY A 183 -10.66 17.21 -11.05
C GLY A 183 -12.07 16.97 -10.51
N VAL A 184 -12.89 16.13 -11.14
CA VAL A 184 -14.30 15.91 -10.77
C VAL A 184 -14.60 14.46 -10.44
N SER A 185 -14.47 13.54 -11.42
CA SER A 185 -14.86 12.15 -11.19
C SER A 185 -14.37 11.17 -12.26
N ILE A 186 -14.30 9.90 -11.87
CA ILE A 186 -14.05 8.75 -12.73
C ILE A 186 -15.24 7.82 -12.62
N LEU A 187 -15.84 7.46 -13.76
CA LEU A 187 -16.93 6.50 -13.84
C LEU A 187 -16.41 5.21 -14.47
N LEU A 188 -16.46 4.13 -13.72
CA LEU A 188 -16.20 2.79 -14.21
C LEU A 188 -17.54 2.09 -14.45
N ARG A 189 -17.69 1.42 -15.60
CA ARG A 189 -18.89 0.68 -15.98
C ARG A 189 -18.64 -0.81 -15.91
N ARG A 190 -19.67 -1.59 -15.65
CA ARG A 190 -19.62 -3.06 -15.72
C ARG A 190 -19.01 -3.51 -17.04
N ASN A 191 -18.01 -4.39 -16.97
CA ASN A 191 -17.49 -5.09 -18.14
C ASN A 191 -18.50 -6.17 -18.56
N PRO A 192 -19.14 -6.06 -19.75
CA PRO A 192 -20.17 -7.00 -20.18
C PRO A 192 -19.62 -8.41 -20.45
N ASN A 193 -18.31 -8.54 -20.67
CA ASN A 193 -17.61 -9.79 -20.95
C ASN A 193 -16.89 -10.37 -19.73
N TYR A 194 -17.16 -9.84 -18.51
CA TYR A 194 -16.51 -10.35 -17.32
C TYR A 194 -16.89 -11.82 -17.06
N TRP A 195 -15.88 -12.66 -16.88
CA TRP A 195 -16.02 -14.11 -16.93
C TRP A 195 -16.52 -14.76 -15.63
N LYS A 196 -16.36 -14.10 -14.48
CA LYS A 196 -16.73 -14.68 -13.17
C LYS A 196 -18.23 -14.78 -12.97
N ARG A 197 -18.61 -15.85 -12.25
CA ARG A 197 -19.96 -16.07 -11.73
C ARG A 197 -19.87 -16.40 -10.24
N ASP A 198 -20.93 -16.11 -9.50
CA ASP A 198 -21.06 -16.56 -8.11
C ASP A 198 -21.37 -18.06 -8.02
N ALA A 199 -21.47 -18.58 -6.77
CA ALA A 199 -21.77 -19.98 -6.52
C ALA A 199 -23.14 -20.43 -7.06
N ASN A 200 -24.07 -19.49 -7.30
CA ASN A 200 -25.40 -19.75 -7.85
C ASN A 200 -25.45 -19.58 -9.38
N GLY A 201 -24.31 -19.29 -10.03
CA GLY A 201 -24.22 -19.08 -11.46
C GLY A 201 -24.62 -17.68 -11.94
N ARG A 202 -24.93 -16.73 -11.05
CA ARG A 202 -25.23 -15.34 -11.39
C ARG A 202 -23.94 -14.64 -11.85
N ALA A 203 -24.01 -13.90 -12.95
CA ALA A 203 -22.88 -13.17 -13.49
C ALA A 203 -22.42 -12.04 -12.53
N LEU A 204 -21.10 -11.89 -12.38
CA LEU A 204 -20.46 -10.78 -11.70
C LEU A 204 -19.99 -9.75 -12.74
N PRO A 205 -19.72 -8.49 -12.32
CA PRO A 205 -20.03 -7.92 -11.02
C PRO A 205 -21.54 -7.68 -10.85
N TYR A 206 -21.99 -7.54 -9.59
CA TYR A 206 -23.40 -7.22 -9.33
C TYR A 206 -23.75 -5.74 -9.62
N LEU A 207 -22.77 -4.85 -9.45
CA LEU A 207 -22.90 -3.42 -9.73
C LEU A 207 -22.92 -3.14 -11.24
N ASP A 208 -23.66 -2.13 -11.65
CA ASP A 208 -23.65 -1.61 -13.03
C ASP A 208 -22.52 -0.60 -13.25
N SER A 209 -22.15 0.13 -12.19
CA SER A 209 -21.07 1.11 -12.23
C SER A 209 -20.45 1.37 -10.86
N ILE A 210 -19.24 1.92 -10.89
CA ILE A 210 -18.56 2.51 -9.74
C ILE A 210 -18.19 3.95 -10.11
N ARG A 211 -18.57 4.89 -9.25
CA ARG A 211 -18.22 6.29 -9.39
C ARG A 211 -17.22 6.69 -8.31
N LEU A 212 -16.03 7.14 -8.71
CA LEU A 212 -15.02 7.71 -7.85
C LEU A 212 -15.06 9.24 -8.00
N ASP A 213 -15.49 9.94 -6.96
CA ASP A 213 -15.49 11.40 -6.95
C ASP A 213 -14.16 11.92 -6.43
N ILE A 214 -13.56 12.91 -7.11
CA ILE A 214 -12.30 13.51 -6.68
C ILE A 214 -12.60 14.51 -5.54
N GLN A 215 -12.23 14.15 -4.32
CA GLN A 215 -12.55 14.91 -3.12
C GLN A 215 -11.38 14.95 -2.13
N GLN A 216 -10.70 16.08 -2.04
CA GLN A 216 -9.57 16.26 -1.10
C GLN A 216 -10.02 16.56 0.34
N ASN A 217 -11.14 17.28 0.49
CA ASN A 217 -11.64 17.70 1.80
C ASN A 217 -12.30 16.54 2.54
N ARG A 218 -11.68 16.10 3.63
CA ARG A 218 -12.13 14.96 4.45
C ARG A 218 -13.44 15.23 5.18
N GLU A 219 -13.65 16.45 5.67
CA GLU A 219 -14.90 16.81 6.36
C GLU A 219 -16.08 16.78 5.39
N LEU A 220 -15.87 17.25 4.16
CA LEU A 220 -16.89 17.16 3.11
C LEU A 220 -17.17 15.70 2.70
N GLU A 221 -16.14 14.86 2.60
CA GLU A 221 -16.30 13.43 2.35
C GLU A 221 -17.17 12.78 3.42
N LEU A 222 -16.88 13.03 4.71
CA LEU A 222 -17.64 12.50 5.83
C LEU A 222 -19.10 13.02 5.82
N LEU A 223 -19.31 14.30 5.53
CA LEU A 223 -20.64 14.88 5.41
C LEU A 223 -21.46 14.23 4.29
N ARG A 224 -20.84 14.03 3.13
CA ARG A 224 -21.48 13.36 1.98
C ARG A 224 -21.83 11.89 2.29
N PHE A 225 -20.95 11.18 3.00
CA PHE A 225 -21.23 9.82 3.46
C PHE A 225 -22.43 9.78 4.41
N ARG A 226 -22.52 10.67 5.39
CA ARG A 226 -23.66 10.80 6.32
C ARG A 226 -24.98 11.07 5.59
N ARG A 227 -24.93 11.81 4.49
CA ARG A 227 -26.10 12.10 3.64
C ARG A 227 -26.47 10.97 2.66
N GLY A 228 -25.68 9.89 2.62
CA GLY A 228 -25.85 8.81 1.66
C GLY A 228 -25.50 9.20 0.23
N GLU A 229 -24.74 10.27 0.03
CA GLU A 229 -24.21 10.67 -1.28
C GLU A 229 -22.99 9.83 -1.66
N LEU A 230 -22.29 9.28 -0.68
CA LEU A 230 -21.24 8.28 -0.82
C LEU A 230 -21.68 7.00 -0.11
N ASP A 231 -21.33 5.86 -0.68
CA ASP A 231 -21.72 4.53 -0.21
C ASP A 231 -20.63 3.89 0.66
N LEU A 232 -19.37 4.32 0.50
CA LEU A 232 -18.26 3.89 1.36
C LEU A 232 -17.18 4.97 1.48
N ILE A 233 -16.35 4.85 2.53
CA ILE A 233 -15.07 5.55 2.69
C ILE A 233 -14.00 4.48 2.90
N ASN A 234 -13.04 4.40 1.97
CA ASN A 234 -12.02 3.36 1.99
C ASN A 234 -11.04 3.50 3.16
N LYS A 235 -10.73 4.74 3.56
CA LYS A 235 -9.73 5.03 4.61
C LYS A 235 -10.22 6.17 5.49
N LEU A 236 -10.49 5.90 6.76
CA LEU A 236 -10.86 6.89 7.78
C LEU A 236 -9.65 7.26 8.64
N ASP A 237 -9.59 8.52 9.06
CA ASP A 237 -8.71 8.93 10.15
C ASP A 237 -9.35 8.54 11.50
N PRO A 238 -8.57 8.26 12.55
CA PRO A 238 -9.10 7.81 13.84
C PRO A 238 -10.20 8.69 14.42
N GLU A 239 -10.02 10.02 14.38
CA GLU A 239 -10.99 10.99 14.88
C GLU A 239 -12.30 10.97 14.09
N MET A 240 -12.22 10.80 12.77
CA MET A 240 -13.40 10.64 11.90
C MET A 240 -14.13 9.33 12.17
N TYR A 241 -13.36 8.25 12.41
CA TYR A 241 -13.90 6.96 12.77
C TYR A 241 -14.71 7.06 14.07
N ASP A 242 -14.15 7.64 15.13
CA ASP A 242 -14.82 7.80 16.43
C ASP A 242 -16.09 8.63 16.33
N ARG A 243 -16.04 9.77 15.60
CA ARG A 243 -17.23 10.60 15.36
C ARG A 243 -18.32 9.83 14.64
N LEU A 244 -17.96 9.10 13.60
CA LEU A 244 -18.91 8.32 12.82
C LEU A 244 -19.43 7.11 13.62
N ALA A 245 -18.58 6.45 14.42
CA ALA A 245 -18.96 5.37 15.31
C ALA A 245 -20.01 5.80 16.34
N GLY A 246 -19.88 7.04 16.87
CA GLY A 246 -20.87 7.61 17.78
C GLY A 246 -22.24 7.86 17.14
N GLU A 247 -22.29 8.14 15.85
CA GLU A 247 -23.52 8.46 15.12
C GLU A 247 -24.10 7.28 14.35
N MET A 248 -23.23 6.47 13.73
CA MET A 248 -23.56 5.36 12.84
C MET A 248 -22.69 4.13 13.16
N PRO A 249 -22.82 3.50 14.34
CA PRO A 249 -21.91 2.45 14.81
C PRO A 249 -21.81 1.24 13.87
N HIS A 250 -22.88 0.95 13.13
CA HIS A 250 -22.89 -0.17 12.17
C HIS A 250 -22.26 0.16 10.81
N ALA A 251 -21.91 1.43 10.57
CA ALA A 251 -21.31 1.86 9.31
C ALA A 251 -19.77 1.86 9.35
N VAL A 252 -19.16 1.79 10.53
CA VAL A 252 -17.70 1.81 10.67
C VAL A 252 -17.12 0.41 10.86
N VAL A 253 -15.95 0.18 10.27
CA VAL A 253 -15.23 -1.09 10.36
C VAL A 253 -13.78 -0.81 10.71
N ASP A 254 -13.30 -1.40 11.80
CA ASP A 254 -11.89 -1.50 12.15
C ASP A 254 -11.41 -2.91 11.79
N SER A 255 -10.64 -3.03 10.70
CA SER A 255 -10.11 -4.29 10.19
C SER A 255 -8.81 -4.73 10.88
N GLY A 256 -8.41 -4.05 11.95
CA GLY A 256 -7.16 -4.28 12.65
C GLY A 256 -5.95 -3.61 11.98
N PRO A 257 -4.72 -3.90 12.45
CA PRO A 257 -3.51 -3.28 11.93
C PRO A 257 -3.37 -3.45 10.42
N SER A 258 -3.04 -2.37 9.72
CA SER A 258 -2.69 -2.39 8.30
C SER A 258 -1.22 -2.79 8.10
N LEU A 259 -0.78 -2.86 6.86
CA LEU A 259 0.64 -3.04 6.53
C LEU A 259 1.44 -1.73 6.62
N ASP A 260 0.79 -0.61 6.83
CA ASP A 260 1.41 0.71 6.90
C ASP A 260 2.23 0.90 8.19
N TRP A 261 3.21 1.76 8.14
CA TRP A 261 4.02 2.14 9.29
C TRP A 261 4.32 3.63 9.32
N GLU A 262 4.31 4.18 10.54
CA GLU A 262 4.81 5.52 10.83
C GLU A 262 6.25 5.43 11.31
N THR A 263 7.13 6.27 10.75
CA THR A 263 8.57 6.17 11.02
C THR A 263 9.24 7.52 11.19
N VAL A 264 10.34 7.48 11.95
CA VAL A 264 11.33 8.55 11.98
C VAL A 264 12.66 8.01 11.45
N PHE A 265 13.36 8.78 10.64
CA PHE A 265 14.72 8.48 10.25
C PHE A 265 15.59 9.74 10.25
N PHE A 266 16.90 9.53 10.46
CA PHE A 266 17.91 10.59 10.48
C PHE A 266 18.70 10.60 9.18
N ASN A 267 19.15 11.78 8.78
CA ASN A 267 20.01 11.94 7.62
C ASN A 267 21.42 11.38 7.92
N GLN A 268 21.81 10.33 7.22
CA GLN A 268 23.12 9.69 7.34
C GLN A 268 23.99 9.90 6.09
N VAL A 269 23.54 10.73 5.13
CA VAL A 269 24.26 11.04 3.90
C VAL A 269 25.57 11.78 4.23
N ASP A 270 26.68 11.30 3.66
CA ASP A 270 28.03 11.89 3.91
C ASP A 270 28.13 13.34 3.47
N THR A 271 27.55 13.64 2.33
CA THR A 271 27.57 14.95 1.68
C THR A 271 26.46 15.88 2.11
N ALA A 272 25.63 15.47 3.09
CA ALA A 272 24.54 16.31 3.60
C ALA A 272 25.09 17.66 4.10
N PRO A 273 24.40 18.78 3.81
CA PRO A 273 24.82 20.13 4.21
C PRO A 273 24.55 20.36 5.71
N LEU A 274 25.07 19.50 6.56
CA LEU A 274 24.91 19.53 8.01
C LEU A 274 26.26 19.71 8.71
N PRO A 275 26.29 20.30 9.91
CA PRO A 275 27.48 20.35 10.74
C PRO A 275 28.02 18.94 11.01
N GLU A 276 29.34 18.78 10.98
CA GLU A 276 29.98 17.45 11.13
C GLU A 276 29.59 16.74 12.42
N TYR A 277 29.48 17.48 13.54
CA TYR A 277 29.08 16.89 14.81
C TYR A 277 27.66 16.31 14.77
N LYS A 278 26.71 16.93 14.05
CA LYS A 278 25.36 16.40 13.86
C LYS A 278 25.36 15.16 12.96
N ARG A 279 26.13 15.16 11.87
CA ARG A 279 26.31 13.96 11.03
C ARG A 279 26.84 12.78 11.84
N ARG A 280 27.80 13.02 12.77
CA ARG A 280 28.27 11.99 13.71
C ARG A 280 27.17 11.47 14.61
N TRP A 281 26.36 12.35 15.22
CA TRP A 281 25.24 11.93 16.06
C TRP A 281 24.28 11.00 15.31
N PHE A 282 23.85 11.41 14.12
CA PHE A 282 22.86 10.69 13.33
C PHE A 282 23.37 9.34 12.81
N ARG A 283 24.67 9.16 12.66
CA ARG A 283 25.31 7.88 12.30
C ARG A 283 25.59 6.97 13.50
N THR A 284 25.55 7.51 14.71
CA THR A 284 25.76 6.72 15.94
C THR A 284 24.52 5.90 16.26
N ALA A 285 24.64 4.55 16.22
CA ALA A 285 23.50 3.66 16.46
C ALA A 285 22.89 3.85 17.86
N ASP A 286 23.72 4.00 18.91
CA ASP A 286 23.23 4.23 20.26
C ASP A 286 22.46 5.56 20.40
N PHE A 287 22.81 6.60 19.62
CA PHE A 287 22.02 7.83 19.55
C PHE A 287 20.63 7.55 18.96
N ARG A 288 20.55 6.90 17.78
CA ARG A 288 19.26 6.59 17.14
C ARG A 288 18.42 5.66 18.00
N ARG A 289 19.03 4.64 18.60
CA ARG A 289 18.35 3.72 19.54
C ARG A 289 17.83 4.44 20.78
N ALA A 290 18.59 5.37 21.32
CA ALA A 290 18.16 6.17 22.46
C ALA A 290 16.94 7.04 22.13
N ILE A 291 16.94 7.69 20.96
CA ILE A 291 15.76 8.43 20.48
C ILE A 291 14.57 7.48 20.33
N SER A 292 14.77 6.30 19.75
CA SER A 292 13.73 5.28 19.61
C SER A 292 13.17 4.83 20.97
N GLU A 293 14.06 4.60 21.95
CA GLU A 293 13.69 4.15 23.30
C GLU A 293 12.93 5.23 24.09
N ALA A 294 13.22 6.51 23.84
CA ALA A 294 12.55 7.62 24.53
C ALA A 294 11.10 7.82 24.09
N ILE A 295 10.75 7.44 22.85
CA ILE A 295 9.43 7.69 22.27
C ILE A 295 8.40 6.72 22.85
N ARG A 296 7.37 7.27 23.49
CA ARG A 296 6.27 6.50 24.13
C ARG A 296 5.22 6.12 23.10
N ARG A 297 5.41 4.96 22.46
CA ARG A 297 4.52 4.46 21.40
C ARG A 297 3.09 4.20 21.86
N ASP A 298 2.91 3.72 23.09
CA ASP A 298 1.59 3.49 23.68
C ASP A 298 0.79 4.80 23.84
N ASP A 299 1.48 5.90 24.16
CA ASP A 299 0.83 7.21 24.21
C ASP A 299 0.46 7.71 22.81
N ILE A 300 1.29 7.47 21.79
CA ILE A 300 0.94 7.76 20.38
C ILE A 300 -0.31 6.96 19.99
N VAL A 301 -0.34 5.66 20.28
CA VAL A 301 -1.52 4.80 20.01
C VAL A 301 -2.76 5.37 20.68
N ARG A 302 -2.67 5.71 21.97
CA ARG A 302 -3.81 6.16 22.76
C ARG A 302 -4.29 7.57 22.38
N ILE A 303 -3.36 8.53 22.17
CA ILE A 303 -3.67 9.95 22.03
C ILE A 303 -3.86 10.35 20.57
N VAL A 304 -2.98 9.88 19.67
CA VAL A 304 -3.01 10.26 18.25
C VAL A 304 -3.94 9.36 17.46
N TYR A 305 -3.88 8.04 17.76
CA TYR A 305 -4.65 7.03 17.03
C TYR A 305 -5.92 6.56 17.77
N HIS A 306 -6.23 7.11 18.95
CA HIS A 306 -7.44 6.79 19.74
C HIS A 306 -7.61 5.27 20.02
N GLY A 307 -6.49 4.54 20.09
CA GLY A 307 -6.48 3.08 20.23
C GLY A 307 -6.45 2.32 18.90
N HIS A 308 -6.65 2.98 17.75
CA HIS A 308 -6.69 2.38 16.42
C HIS A 308 -5.30 2.28 15.78
N ALA A 309 -4.34 1.75 16.52
CA ALA A 309 -3.00 1.41 16.04
C ALA A 309 -2.36 0.36 16.95
N ARG A 310 -1.20 -0.16 16.55
CA ARG A 310 -0.34 -1.00 17.40
C ARG A 310 1.09 -0.44 17.40
N PRO A 311 1.82 -0.50 18.53
CA PRO A 311 3.24 -0.19 18.55
C PRO A 311 3.99 -1.05 17.53
N ALA A 312 4.76 -0.41 16.65
CA ALA A 312 5.56 -1.13 15.66
C ALA A 312 6.87 -1.64 16.27
N VAL A 313 7.29 -2.84 15.87
CA VAL A 313 8.51 -3.48 16.36
C VAL A 313 9.68 -3.35 15.37
N GLY A 314 9.39 -3.09 14.10
CA GLY A 314 10.39 -3.06 13.03
C GLY A 314 9.76 -2.89 11.66
N PRO A 315 10.45 -3.32 10.59
CA PRO A 315 10.03 -3.10 9.20
C PRO A 315 8.83 -3.93 8.75
N VAL A 316 8.34 -4.83 9.59
CA VAL A 316 7.19 -5.68 9.30
C VAL A 316 6.05 -5.31 10.21
N SER A 317 4.89 -5.00 9.63
CA SER A 317 3.68 -4.74 10.40
C SER A 317 3.29 -5.97 11.23
N VAL A 318 2.74 -5.72 12.42
CA VAL A 318 2.18 -6.78 13.29
C VAL A 318 1.01 -7.52 12.64
N ALA A 319 0.44 -7.01 11.55
CA ALA A 319 -0.56 -7.68 10.73
C ALA A 319 0.02 -8.79 9.85
N ASN A 320 1.31 -8.75 9.58
CA ASN A 320 1.98 -9.72 8.73
C ASN A 320 2.60 -10.84 9.58
N HIS A 321 1.78 -11.80 10.00
CA HIS A 321 2.16 -12.83 10.96
C HIS A 321 3.30 -13.74 10.49
N PHE A 322 3.37 -14.01 9.20
CA PHE A 322 4.42 -14.90 8.67
C PHE A 322 5.80 -14.24 8.70
N TRP A 323 5.91 -13.00 8.21
CA TRP A 323 7.20 -12.33 8.07
C TRP A 323 7.66 -11.58 9.33
N LEU A 324 6.77 -11.32 10.28
CA LEU A 324 7.13 -10.65 11.52
C LEU A 324 8.13 -11.48 12.32
N ASN A 325 9.25 -10.88 12.73
CA ASN A 325 10.17 -11.49 13.68
C ASN A 325 9.58 -11.42 15.10
N ALA A 326 9.00 -12.51 15.58
CA ALA A 326 8.34 -12.59 16.87
C ALA A 326 9.28 -12.42 18.08
N ALA A 327 10.61 -12.50 17.88
CA ALA A 327 11.59 -12.26 18.94
C ALA A 327 11.78 -10.78 19.26
N LEU A 328 11.47 -9.90 18.32
CA LEU A 328 11.58 -8.45 18.50
C LEU A 328 10.44 -7.93 19.39
N LYS A 329 10.78 -6.90 20.17
CA LYS A 329 9.84 -6.17 21.01
C LYS A 329 9.92 -4.68 20.69
N PRO A 330 8.79 -3.95 20.76
CA PRO A 330 8.84 -2.50 20.63
C PRO A 330 9.66 -1.90 21.80
N PRO A 331 10.37 -0.79 21.56
CA PRO A 331 11.02 -0.04 22.62
C PRO A 331 10.04 0.37 23.73
N SER A 332 10.51 0.40 24.97
CA SER A 332 9.65 0.50 26.16
C SER A 332 9.20 1.92 26.52
N GLY A 333 9.76 2.96 25.88
CA GLY A 333 9.51 4.35 26.24
C GLY A 333 10.24 4.79 27.53
N SER A 334 11.38 4.16 27.83
CA SER A 334 12.12 4.39 29.08
C SER A 334 13.16 5.50 28.95
N ASP A 335 12.92 6.62 29.63
CA ASP A 335 13.89 7.73 29.71
C ASP A 335 15.24 7.26 30.33
N THR A 336 15.20 6.37 31.33
CA THR A 336 16.42 5.83 31.98
C THR A 336 17.23 4.99 31.01
N ALA A 337 16.60 4.11 30.25
CA ALA A 337 17.28 3.29 29.24
C ALA A 337 17.85 4.16 28.11
N ALA A 338 17.09 5.14 27.63
CA ALA A 338 17.53 6.09 26.62
C ALA A 338 18.75 6.89 27.07
N LEU A 339 18.73 7.44 28.30
CA LEU A 339 19.88 8.17 28.87
C LEU A 339 21.12 7.26 29.03
N ALA A 340 20.96 6.00 29.41
CA ALA A 340 22.06 5.05 29.47
C ALA A 340 22.69 4.78 28.09
N MET A 341 21.88 4.69 27.01
CA MET A 341 22.38 4.58 25.64
C MET A 341 23.13 5.84 25.21
N LEU A 342 22.58 7.03 25.50
CA LEU A 342 23.22 8.31 25.21
C LEU A 342 24.55 8.45 25.94
N ALA A 343 24.63 8.04 27.22
CA ALA A 343 25.87 8.08 27.98
C ALA A 343 26.96 7.19 27.35
N ARG A 344 26.61 5.98 26.89
CA ARG A 344 27.56 5.11 26.13
C ARG A 344 28.04 5.75 24.84
N ALA A 345 27.18 6.54 24.19
CA ALA A 345 27.51 7.30 22.98
C ALA A 345 28.30 8.61 23.26
N GLY A 346 28.64 8.89 24.51
CA GLY A 346 29.44 10.06 24.92
C GLY A 346 28.64 11.32 25.20
N PHE A 347 27.30 11.22 25.31
CA PHE A 347 26.43 12.35 25.66
C PHE A 347 26.23 12.42 27.19
N HIS A 348 26.10 13.63 27.72
CA HIS A 348 25.87 13.84 29.15
C HIS A 348 25.03 15.11 29.40
N ARG A 349 24.40 15.20 30.55
CA ARG A 349 23.64 16.41 30.92
C ARG A 349 24.57 17.52 31.34
N SER A 350 24.35 18.73 30.85
CA SER A 350 25.07 19.96 31.21
C SER A 350 24.17 21.17 31.01
N GLY A 351 24.16 22.09 31.98
CA GLY A 351 23.44 23.37 31.86
C GLY A 351 21.94 23.24 31.61
N GLY A 352 21.29 22.19 32.12
CA GLY A 352 19.86 21.93 31.93
C GLY A 352 19.49 21.21 30.63
N GLY A 353 20.45 20.95 29.72
CA GLY A 353 20.26 20.22 28.47
C GLY A 353 21.15 18.99 28.34
N LEU A 354 21.06 18.29 27.22
CA LEU A 354 21.97 17.23 26.83
C LEU A 354 23.06 17.81 25.92
N VAL A 355 24.31 17.41 26.11
CA VAL A 355 25.47 17.82 25.30
C VAL A 355 26.28 16.59 24.86
N ASP A 356 26.98 16.71 23.73
CA ASP A 356 27.96 15.70 23.32
C ASP A 356 29.29 15.88 24.05
N GLY A 357 30.26 14.97 23.82
CA GLY A 357 31.58 15.01 24.42
C GLY A 357 32.41 16.26 24.11
N SER A 358 32.04 17.05 23.13
CA SER A 358 32.66 18.34 22.76
C SER A 358 31.87 19.56 23.29
N GLY A 359 30.81 19.33 24.08
CA GLY A 359 29.98 20.40 24.66
C GLY A 359 28.92 20.97 23.71
N ASN A 360 28.69 20.41 22.52
CA ASN A 360 27.64 20.83 21.64
C ASN A 360 26.28 20.42 22.21
N LYS A 361 25.34 21.37 22.34
CA LYS A 361 23.97 21.09 22.77
C LYS A 361 23.26 20.18 21.76
N VAL A 362 22.57 19.17 22.27
CA VAL A 362 21.80 18.27 21.41
C VAL A 362 20.47 18.95 21.03
N GLU A 363 20.50 19.56 19.86
CA GLU A 363 19.33 20.12 19.22
C GLU A 363 19.30 19.75 17.74
N PHE A 364 18.12 19.44 17.22
CA PHE A 364 17.93 19.16 15.80
C PHE A 364 16.50 19.44 15.35
N SER A 365 16.34 19.59 14.05
CA SER A 365 15.03 19.74 13.40
C SER A 365 14.48 18.38 12.92
N MET A 366 13.15 18.24 12.98
CA MET A 366 12.45 17.13 12.35
C MET A 366 11.38 17.68 11.42
N ILE A 367 11.49 17.30 10.15
CA ILE A 367 10.56 17.76 9.10
C ILE A 367 9.45 16.74 8.88
N THR A 368 8.27 17.22 8.48
CA THR A 368 7.14 16.40 8.03
C THR A 368 6.28 17.17 7.04
N ASN A 369 5.31 16.50 6.40
CA ASN A 369 4.38 17.14 5.48
C ASN A 369 3.33 17.99 6.21
N ALA A 370 3.17 19.24 5.76
CA ALA A 370 2.18 20.16 6.26
C ALA A 370 0.74 19.66 6.02
N GLY A 371 -0.15 19.94 6.96
CA GLY A 371 -1.56 19.56 6.89
C GLY A 371 -1.86 18.11 7.33
N ASN A 372 -0.83 17.30 7.62
CA ASN A 372 -1.02 15.99 8.23
C ASN A 372 -1.16 16.14 9.76
N LYS A 373 -2.39 16.20 10.24
CA LYS A 373 -2.70 16.41 11.66
C LYS A 373 -2.17 15.29 12.56
N LEU A 374 -2.12 14.05 12.08
CA LEU A 374 -1.58 12.94 12.85
C LEU A 374 -0.07 13.13 13.06
N HIS A 375 0.68 13.47 12.00
CA HIS A 375 2.11 13.77 12.11
C HIS A 375 2.39 14.98 13.00
N GLU A 376 1.62 16.07 12.87
CA GLU A 376 1.77 17.25 13.72
C GLU A 376 1.60 16.91 15.21
N ARG A 377 0.59 16.08 15.56
CA ARG A 377 0.36 15.58 16.92
C ARG A 377 1.48 14.66 17.40
N MET A 378 1.92 13.71 16.55
CA MET A 378 3.04 12.82 16.88
C MET A 378 4.32 13.60 17.15
N LEU A 379 4.65 14.60 16.31
CA LEU A 379 5.84 15.43 16.51
C LEU A 379 5.79 16.23 17.81
N ALA A 380 4.64 16.75 18.19
CA ALA A 380 4.48 17.44 19.48
C ALA A 380 4.73 16.49 20.67
N MET A 381 4.29 15.24 20.58
CA MET A 381 4.56 14.21 21.60
C MET A 381 6.03 13.80 21.63
N ILE A 382 6.65 13.56 20.46
CA ILE A 382 8.08 13.23 20.35
C ILE A 382 8.93 14.39 20.92
N GLN A 383 8.56 15.64 20.64
CA GLN A 383 9.23 16.82 21.19
C GLN A 383 9.20 16.81 22.73
N GLN A 384 8.06 16.50 23.33
CA GLN A 384 7.93 16.39 24.80
C GLN A 384 8.75 15.23 25.36
N ASP A 385 8.75 14.06 24.67
CA ASP A 385 9.52 12.90 25.06
C ASP A 385 11.02 13.20 25.05
N LEU A 386 11.52 13.84 24.01
CA LEU A 386 12.93 14.20 23.88
C LEU A 386 13.36 15.31 24.85
N ALA A 387 12.46 16.25 25.15
CA ALA A 387 12.72 17.31 26.11
C ALA A 387 13.02 16.76 27.53
N ARG A 388 12.40 15.61 27.92
CA ARG A 388 12.73 14.95 29.20
C ARG A 388 14.17 14.45 29.26
N LEU A 389 14.76 14.12 28.13
CA LEU A 389 16.18 13.77 28.03
C LEU A 389 17.11 15.00 27.99
N GLY A 390 16.57 16.20 27.86
CA GLY A 390 17.32 17.44 27.66
C GLY A 390 17.70 17.70 26.21
N ILE A 391 17.00 17.07 25.26
CA ILE A 391 17.17 17.24 23.81
C ILE A 391 16.15 18.27 23.32
N GLN A 392 16.60 19.26 22.53
CA GLN A 392 15.73 20.23 21.90
C GLN A 392 15.35 19.76 20.48
N LEU A 393 14.08 19.49 20.24
CA LEU A 393 13.54 19.19 18.93
C LEU A 393 12.83 20.40 18.34
N ASN A 394 13.23 20.80 17.12
CA ASN A 394 12.59 21.87 16.36
C ASN A 394 11.71 21.24 15.26
N VAL A 395 10.39 21.46 15.36
CA VAL A 395 9.43 20.90 14.40
C VAL A 395 9.30 21.81 13.19
N VAL A 396 9.38 21.26 11.97
CA VAL A 396 9.24 21.98 10.72
C VAL A 396 8.26 21.26 9.80
N THR A 397 7.20 21.94 9.37
CA THR A 397 6.26 21.40 8.39
C THR A 397 6.53 21.98 7.01
N LEU A 398 6.50 21.14 5.98
CA LEU A 398 6.76 21.50 4.59
C LEU A 398 5.64 20.99 3.69
N ASP A 399 5.38 21.66 2.58
CA ASP A 399 4.57 21.04 1.53
C ASP A 399 5.24 19.75 1.03
N PHE A 400 4.43 18.82 0.54
CA PHE A 400 4.94 17.48 0.20
C PHE A 400 6.04 17.48 -0.88
N PRO A 401 5.93 18.25 -1.98
CA PRO A 401 7.02 18.37 -2.96
C PRO A 401 8.34 18.87 -2.36
N SER A 402 8.29 19.89 -1.49
CA SER A 402 9.48 20.42 -0.81
C SER A 402 10.07 19.41 0.19
N LEU A 403 9.23 18.63 0.86
CA LEU A 403 9.67 17.55 1.74
C LEU A 403 10.45 16.49 0.94
N ILE A 404 9.89 16.02 -0.17
CA ILE A 404 10.53 15.01 -1.03
C ILE A 404 11.82 15.55 -1.65
N GLU A 405 11.84 16.81 -2.10
CA GLU A 405 13.06 17.43 -2.63
C GLU A 405 14.19 17.38 -1.58
N ARG A 406 13.91 17.75 -0.33
CA ARG A 406 14.92 17.74 0.75
C ARG A 406 15.42 16.35 1.09
N ILE A 407 14.56 15.33 1.02
CA ILE A 407 14.94 13.95 1.34
C ILE A 407 15.73 13.30 0.20
N SER A 408 15.33 13.51 -1.06
CA SER A 408 15.80 12.72 -2.19
C SER A 408 16.82 13.43 -3.10
N ARG A 409 16.97 14.76 -2.98
CA ARG A 409 17.84 15.55 -3.87
C ARG A 409 18.86 16.40 -3.14
N SER A 410 18.41 17.38 -2.36
CA SER A 410 19.33 18.31 -1.67
C SER A 410 19.92 17.72 -0.37
N TYR A 411 19.29 16.71 0.20
CA TYR A 411 19.64 16.15 1.51
C TYR A 411 19.72 17.19 2.63
N ASN A 412 18.97 18.29 2.49
CA ASN A 412 18.95 19.39 3.44
C ASN A 412 17.90 19.18 4.53
N TYR A 413 18.11 18.17 5.37
CA TYR A 413 17.27 17.83 6.51
C TYR A 413 18.10 17.15 7.59
N GLU A 414 17.62 17.13 8.83
CA GLU A 414 18.28 16.47 9.97
C GLU A 414 17.55 15.17 10.34
N ALA A 415 16.24 15.24 10.54
CA ALA A 415 15.37 14.09 10.76
C ALA A 415 14.03 14.28 10.03
N VAL A 416 13.35 13.19 9.76
CA VAL A 416 12.04 13.17 9.08
C VAL A 416 11.08 12.27 9.84
N LEU A 417 9.83 12.71 10.02
CA LEU A 417 8.69 11.86 10.35
C LEU A 417 7.86 11.64 9.09
N MET A 418 7.68 10.38 8.70
CA MET A 418 6.99 10.00 7.46
C MET A 418 6.26 8.67 7.60
N ALA A 419 5.09 8.57 6.95
CA ALA A 419 4.36 7.32 6.78
C ALA A 419 4.84 6.57 5.54
N PHE A 420 4.81 5.24 5.61
CA PHE A 420 5.00 4.37 4.45
C PHE A 420 3.79 3.45 4.31
N THR A 421 3.20 3.47 3.14
CA THR A 421 2.14 2.54 2.76
C THR A 421 2.77 1.28 2.19
N ASN A 422 2.48 0.15 2.78
CA ASN A 422 2.92 -1.15 2.30
C ASN A 422 1.70 -1.91 1.77
N VAL A 423 1.71 -2.25 0.50
CA VAL A 423 0.60 -2.97 -0.15
C VAL A 423 0.86 -4.46 -0.29
N ASP A 424 2.09 -4.91 -0.02
CA ASP A 424 2.55 -6.27 -0.25
C ASP A 424 3.00 -6.94 1.06
N LEU A 425 2.69 -8.22 1.18
CA LEU A 425 3.09 -9.02 2.33
C LEU A 425 4.53 -9.54 2.21
N ASP A 426 5.03 -9.74 0.99
CA ASP A 426 6.36 -10.32 0.78
C ASP A 426 7.47 -9.26 0.92
N PRO A 427 8.55 -9.55 1.67
CA PRO A 427 9.63 -8.59 1.88
C PRO A 427 10.40 -8.22 0.61
N SER A 428 10.26 -8.98 -0.49
CA SER A 428 10.91 -8.64 -1.76
C SER A 428 10.43 -7.30 -2.32
N SER A 429 9.20 -6.89 -2.03
CA SER A 429 8.67 -5.57 -2.37
C SER A 429 9.40 -4.41 -1.66
N GLN A 430 10.10 -4.71 -0.56
CA GLN A 430 10.84 -3.72 0.23
C GLN A 430 12.33 -3.61 -0.18
N MET A 431 12.77 -4.29 -1.24
CA MET A 431 14.16 -4.20 -1.72
C MET A 431 14.58 -2.75 -2.02
N ASN A 432 13.65 -1.95 -2.54
CA ASN A 432 13.88 -0.52 -2.83
C ASN A 432 14.15 0.34 -1.57
N ILE A 433 13.85 -0.17 -0.37
CA ILE A 433 14.14 0.49 0.91
C ILE A 433 15.41 -0.08 1.54
N TRP A 434 15.57 -1.41 1.52
CA TRP A 434 16.61 -2.08 2.28
C TRP A 434 17.94 -2.19 1.55
N MET A 435 17.96 -2.26 0.21
CA MET A 435 19.21 -2.28 -0.53
C MET A 435 19.92 -0.93 -0.45
N SER A 436 21.18 -0.90 -0.05
CA SER A 436 21.96 0.33 0.07
C SER A 436 22.07 1.11 -1.24
N SER A 437 22.06 0.43 -2.38
CA SER A 437 22.06 1.02 -3.72
C SER A 437 20.71 1.62 -4.16
N ALA A 438 19.64 1.38 -3.40
CA ALA A 438 18.30 1.81 -3.81
C ALA A 438 18.06 3.31 -3.60
N ALA A 439 17.23 3.89 -4.47
CA ALA A 439 16.86 5.30 -4.39
C ALA A 439 16.00 5.63 -3.16
N ASN A 440 15.23 4.65 -2.66
CA ASN A 440 14.38 4.79 -1.48
C ASN A 440 15.06 4.28 -0.19
N HIS A 441 16.36 4.13 -0.16
CA HIS A 441 17.14 3.82 1.04
C HIS A 441 17.22 5.07 1.93
N GLN A 442 16.15 5.34 2.65
CA GLN A 442 15.71 6.64 3.17
C GLN A 442 16.78 7.45 3.90
N TRP A 443 17.67 6.82 4.67
CA TRP A 443 18.67 7.51 5.49
C TRP A 443 19.96 7.82 4.73
N ASN A 444 20.28 7.09 3.65
CA ASN A 444 21.49 7.27 2.83
C ASN A 444 21.30 6.64 1.42
N PRO A 445 20.48 7.23 0.52
CA PRO A 445 20.11 6.61 -0.74
C PRO A 445 21.24 6.56 -1.78
N ASN A 446 21.06 5.67 -2.80
CA ASN A 446 21.92 5.60 -4.00
C ASN A 446 23.42 5.35 -3.71
N GLN A 447 23.73 4.55 -2.72
CA GLN A 447 25.12 4.22 -2.39
C GLN A 447 25.74 3.35 -3.51
N LYS A 448 26.94 3.68 -3.95
CA LYS A 448 27.70 2.83 -4.90
C LYS A 448 28.21 1.56 -4.24
N THR A 449 28.55 1.64 -2.98
CA THR A 449 28.93 0.55 -2.09
C THR A 449 28.33 0.85 -0.72
N PRO A 450 27.94 -0.17 0.07
CA PRO A 450 27.41 0.06 1.40
C PRO A 450 28.35 0.91 2.25
N ALA A 451 27.86 1.99 2.84
CA ALA A 451 28.66 2.92 3.62
C ALA A 451 29.13 2.32 4.97
N THR A 452 28.43 1.30 5.44
CA THR A 452 28.71 0.62 6.71
C THR A 452 28.68 -0.89 6.56
N ALA A 453 29.35 -1.59 7.50
CA ALA A 453 29.33 -3.05 7.53
C ALA A 453 27.92 -3.63 7.78
N TRP A 454 27.09 -2.95 8.58
CA TRP A 454 25.73 -3.41 8.83
C TRP A 454 24.80 -3.21 7.62
N GLU A 455 24.99 -2.18 6.79
CA GLU A 455 24.28 -2.03 5.51
C GLU A 455 24.69 -3.14 4.53
N ALA A 456 25.96 -3.48 4.47
CA ALA A 456 26.43 -4.62 3.68
C ALA A 456 25.79 -5.95 4.13
N GLU A 457 25.60 -6.15 5.44
CA GLU A 457 24.89 -7.32 5.96
C GLU A 457 23.39 -7.28 5.61
N ILE A 458 22.75 -6.12 5.65
CA ILE A 458 21.34 -5.95 5.18
C ILE A 458 21.24 -6.33 3.71
N ASP A 459 22.10 -5.79 2.84
CA ASP A 459 22.15 -6.12 1.41
C ASP A 459 22.27 -7.64 1.18
N LYS A 460 23.20 -8.27 1.90
CA LYS A 460 23.43 -9.72 1.82
C LYS A 460 22.18 -10.53 2.18
N TRP A 461 21.52 -10.21 3.31
CA TRP A 461 20.36 -10.96 3.76
C TRP A 461 19.12 -10.67 2.91
N MET A 462 18.99 -9.44 2.42
CA MET A 462 17.92 -9.09 1.47
C MET A 462 18.08 -9.82 0.15
N GLN A 463 19.30 -9.93 -0.39
CA GLN A 463 19.60 -10.71 -1.58
C GLN A 463 19.42 -12.21 -1.34
N ALA A 464 19.86 -12.74 -0.19
CA ALA A 464 19.74 -14.15 0.14
C ALA A 464 18.28 -14.61 0.24
N GLN A 465 17.41 -13.83 0.92
CA GLN A 465 15.99 -14.13 0.97
C GLN A 465 15.35 -14.06 -0.41
N ASN A 466 15.73 -13.06 -1.23
CA ASN A 466 15.18 -12.89 -2.57
C ASN A 466 15.59 -14.00 -3.54
N ALA A 467 16.74 -14.62 -3.34
CA ALA A 467 17.24 -15.70 -4.18
C ALA A 467 16.69 -17.11 -3.80
N SER A 468 16.01 -17.25 -2.66
CA SER A 468 15.50 -18.54 -2.19
C SER A 468 14.04 -18.75 -2.54
N GLN A 469 13.65 -19.98 -2.87
CA GLN A 469 12.24 -20.39 -3.01
C GLN A 469 11.71 -21.10 -1.75
N ASP A 470 12.58 -21.46 -0.80
CA ASP A 470 12.16 -22.05 0.47
C ASP A 470 11.65 -20.97 1.43
N PRO A 471 10.34 -20.95 1.76
CA PRO A 471 9.76 -19.92 2.64
C PRO A 471 10.40 -19.89 4.04
N LYS A 472 10.82 -21.03 4.57
CA LYS A 472 11.47 -21.09 5.91
C LYS A 472 12.85 -20.47 5.88
N LYS A 473 13.63 -20.75 4.83
CA LYS A 473 14.95 -20.13 4.64
C LYS A 473 14.82 -18.64 4.41
N ARG A 474 13.90 -18.21 3.54
CA ARG A 474 13.59 -16.80 3.30
C ARG A 474 13.23 -16.08 4.61
N LYS A 475 12.35 -16.69 5.41
CA LYS A 475 11.96 -16.15 6.73
C LYS A 475 13.17 -15.99 7.65
N ALA A 476 14.02 -17.01 7.75
CA ALA A 476 15.21 -16.95 8.60
C ALA A 476 16.20 -15.87 8.15
N ASP A 477 16.41 -15.69 6.84
CA ASP A 477 17.29 -14.66 6.30
C ASP A 477 16.71 -13.26 6.55
N PHE A 478 15.39 -13.10 6.38
CA PHE A 478 14.72 -11.83 6.65
C PHE A 478 14.62 -11.50 8.15
N ASP A 479 14.53 -12.49 9.03
CA ASP A 479 14.60 -12.29 10.50
C ASP A 479 15.95 -11.73 10.93
N ARG A 480 17.04 -12.13 10.27
CA ARG A 480 18.39 -11.56 10.51
C ARG A 480 18.44 -10.09 10.10
N LEU A 481 17.86 -9.75 8.94
CA LEU A 481 17.74 -8.34 8.53
C LEU A 481 16.95 -7.54 9.56
N GLN A 482 15.78 -8.02 10.00
CA GLN A 482 14.96 -7.35 10.99
C GLN A 482 15.73 -7.12 12.32
N GLN A 483 16.57 -8.09 12.73
CA GLN A 483 17.41 -7.94 13.92
C GLN A 483 18.45 -6.82 13.73
N ILE A 484 19.13 -6.78 12.57
CA ILE A 484 20.10 -5.70 12.27
C ILE A 484 19.41 -4.34 12.29
N VAL A 485 18.20 -4.24 11.70
CA VAL A 485 17.41 -3.00 11.70
C VAL A 485 17.06 -2.58 13.13
N ALA A 486 16.69 -3.52 14.00
CA ALA A 486 16.42 -3.21 15.41
C ALA A 486 17.68 -2.74 16.15
N ASP A 487 18.83 -3.38 15.91
CA ASP A 487 20.11 -3.07 16.57
C ASP A 487 20.72 -1.76 16.09
N GLN A 488 20.56 -1.42 14.82
CA GLN A 488 21.15 -0.22 14.21
C GLN A 488 20.19 0.97 14.16
N ALA A 489 18.88 0.72 14.25
CA ALA A 489 17.81 1.72 14.16
C ALA A 489 18.01 2.75 13.02
N PRO A 490 18.27 2.32 11.77
CA PRO A 490 18.37 3.26 10.65
C PRO A 490 17.05 3.99 10.43
N MET A 491 15.95 3.30 10.67
CA MET A 491 14.58 3.81 10.76
C MET A 491 14.01 3.45 12.13
N ILE A 492 13.31 4.38 12.74
CA ILE A 492 12.62 4.23 14.03
C ILE A 492 11.15 4.02 13.72
N PHE A 493 10.66 2.81 13.90
CA PHE A 493 9.25 2.45 13.69
C PHE A 493 8.43 2.88 14.90
N LEU A 494 7.34 3.60 14.67
CA LEU A 494 6.49 4.15 15.71
C LEU A 494 5.27 3.27 15.95
N VAL A 495 4.36 3.25 14.99
CA VAL A 495 3.11 2.49 15.06
C VAL A 495 2.72 1.91 13.70
N ASN A 496 1.93 0.84 13.73
CA ASN A 496 1.16 0.35 12.60
C ASN A 496 -0.30 0.81 12.78
N PRO A 497 -0.81 1.75 11.96
CA PRO A 497 -2.20 2.19 12.00
C PRO A 497 -3.17 1.06 11.65
N ASN A 498 -4.36 1.06 12.25
CA ASN A 498 -5.42 0.16 11.83
C ASN A 498 -6.02 0.61 10.48
N ALA A 499 -6.49 -0.36 9.70
CA ALA A 499 -7.28 -0.13 8.51
C ALA A 499 -8.73 0.21 8.91
N LEU A 500 -9.04 1.50 8.94
CA LEU A 500 -10.34 2.03 9.31
C LEU A 500 -11.13 2.44 8.07
N SER A 501 -12.36 1.97 7.95
CA SER A 501 -13.23 2.26 6.81
C SER A 501 -14.66 2.51 7.24
N ALA A 502 -15.48 3.05 6.33
CA ALA A 502 -16.92 3.13 6.52
C ALA A 502 -17.66 2.51 5.33
N VAL A 503 -18.75 1.81 5.64
CA VAL A 503 -19.63 1.15 4.68
C VAL A 503 -21.06 1.58 4.98
N GLY A 504 -21.72 2.19 4.00
CA GLY A 504 -23.08 2.68 4.13
C GLY A 504 -24.10 1.54 4.27
N PRO A 505 -25.23 1.77 4.94
CA PRO A 505 -26.24 0.73 5.23
C PRO A 505 -26.88 0.12 3.97
N GLY A 506 -26.78 0.82 2.83
CA GLY A 506 -27.27 0.31 1.53
C GLY A 506 -26.31 -0.66 0.84
N VAL A 507 -25.07 -0.78 1.29
CA VAL A 507 -24.06 -1.65 0.68
C VAL A 507 -24.12 -3.03 1.32
N LYS A 508 -24.32 -4.06 0.49
CA LYS A 508 -24.32 -5.47 0.91
C LYS A 508 -23.04 -6.16 0.48
N ASN A 509 -22.72 -7.27 1.15
CA ASN A 509 -21.57 -8.14 0.87
C ASN A 509 -20.21 -7.44 1.08
N ALA A 510 -20.17 -6.28 1.73
CA ALA A 510 -18.92 -5.64 2.07
C ALA A 510 -18.17 -6.47 3.13
N SER A 511 -16.87 -6.65 2.89
CA SER A 511 -15.97 -7.38 3.79
C SER A 511 -14.63 -6.63 3.85
N PRO A 512 -14.58 -5.44 4.50
CA PRO A 512 -13.36 -4.67 4.59
C PRO A 512 -12.20 -5.48 5.18
N ALA A 513 -11.01 -5.28 4.63
CA ALA A 513 -9.79 -5.99 4.99
C ALA A 513 -8.68 -5.03 5.44
N ALA A 514 -7.65 -5.56 6.08
CA ALA A 514 -6.51 -4.75 6.51
C ALA A 514 -5.56 -4.37 5.36
N VAL A 515 -5.63 -5.12 4.24
CA VAL A 515 -4.76 -4.95 3.06
C VAL A 515 -5.48 -4.16 1.97
N PHE A 516 -4.77 -3.23 1.34
CA PHE A 516 -5.31 -2.41 0.23
C PHE A 516 -5.76 -3.26 -0.97
N PRO A 517 -6.89 -2.89 -1.60
CA PRO A 517 -7.86 -1.85 -1.23
C PRO A 517 -8.83 -2.36 -0.13
N GLN A 518 -8.88 -1.65 1.00
CA GLN A 518 -9.53 -2.17 2.21
C GLN A 518 -11.03 -2.43 2.03
N ALA A 519 -11.80 -1.40 1.64
CA ALA A 519 -13.27 -1.44 1.67
C ALA A 519 -13.91 -1.98 0.38
N TYR A 520 -13.18 -2.01 -0.73
CA TYR A 520 -13.72 -2.39 -2.05
C TYR A 520 -12.91 -3.49 -2.76
N TRP A 521 -12.07 -4.24 -2.03
CA TRP A 521 -11.29 -5.33 -2.64
C TRP A 521 -12.16 -6.40 -3.30
N ASN A 522 -13.38 -6.61 -2.78
CA ASN A 522 -14.36 -7.54 -3.30
C ASN A 522 -15.48 -6.84 -4.11
N ALA A 523 -15.17 -5.71 -4.79
CA ALA A 523 -16.13 -4.86 -5.50
C ALA A 523 -17.01 -5.61 -6.50
N GLU A 524 -16.51 -6.70 -7.08
CA GLU A 524 -17.31 -7.55 -8.00
C GLU A 524 -18.53 -8.18 -7.33
N ARG A 525 -18.53 -8.32 -5.98
CA ARG A 525 -19.59 -8.94 -5.18
C ARG A 525 -20.43 -7.94 -4.39
N LEU A 526 -20.08 -6.67 -4.39
CA LEU A 526 -20.84 -5.64 -3.70
C LEU A 526 -22.18 -5.41 -4.41
N GLU A 527 -23.22 -5.23 -3.60
CA GLU A 527 -24.53 -4.80 -4.06
C GLU A 527 -24.89 -3.49 -3.36
N VAL A 528 -25.48 -2.56 -4.10
CA VAL A 528 -26.05 -1.34 -3.54
C VAL A 528 -27.57 -1.41 -3.70
N SER A 529 -28.27 -1.43 -2.57
CA SER A 529 -29.73 -1.31 -2.59
C SER A 529 -30.06 0.11 -3.03
N GLY A 530 -30.80 0.25 -4.12
CA GLY A 530 -31.29 1.54 -4.59
C GLY A 530 -32.13 2.20 -3.49
N THR A 531 -31.50 2.95 -2.61
CA THR A 531 -32.23 3.86 -1.74
C THR A 531 -32.62 5.04 -2.62
N LEU A 532 -33.89 5.09 -3.03
CA LEU A 532 -34.50 6.30 -3.50
C LEU A 532 -34.40 7.35 -2.37
N VAL A 533 -33.27 8.03 -2.26
CA VAL A 533 -33.23 9.30 -1.55
C VAL A 533 -34.06 10.24 -2.42
N SER A 534 -35.31 10.43 -2.00
CA SER A 534 -36.20 11.42 -2.64
C SER A 534 -35.42 12.73 -2.70
N ARG A 535 -35.09 13.16 -3.91
CA ARG A 535 -34.61 14.52 -4.15
C ARG A 535 -35.68 15.47 -3.61
N ARG A 536 -35.39 16.09 -2.46
CA ARG A 536 -36.05 17.33 -2.02
C ARG A 536 -35.02 18.44 -2.06
#